data_e82c2c85a6ea77a71224fd9bf4533193
#
_entry.id   e82c2c85a6ea77a71224fd9bf4533193
#
_cell.length_a   1.000
_cell.length_b   1.000
_cell.length_c   1.000
_cell.angle_alpha   90.00
_cell.angle_beta   90.00
_cell.angle_gamma   90.00
#
_symmetry.space_group_name_H-M   'P 1'
#
loop_
_entity.id
_entity.type
_entity.pdbx_description
1 polymer ?
#
loop_
_entity_poly.entity_id
_entity_poly.type
_entity_poly.pdbx_seq_one_letter_code
_entity_poly.pdbx_strand_id
1 'polypeptide(L)'
;MSRNEKIVLWFEEIGKEDVALVGGKCANLGELITKAEVPVPPGFAVTTYAYKRFINETNIKDKIFSRLREIDIKNLKQLEEASREIRKLIEGTKVPEEIQSTILSAYDELARRVGRELLVAVRSSASAEDRGDASLPCRALVLLGSRILF
;
A
#
# COMPACT_ATOMS: atom_id res chain seq x y z
N MET A 1 8.17 16.50 -10.14
CA MET A 1 8.19 15.19 -9.46
C MET A 1 7.72 14.16 -10.46
N SER A 2 8.51 13.14 -10.74
CA SER A 2 8.13 12.06 -11.66
C SER A 2 6.91 11.31 -11.09
N ARG A 3 6.01 10.78 -11.95
CA ARG A 3 4.88 9.96 -11.53
C ARG A 3 5.30 8.80 -10.62
N ASN A 4 6.47 8.21 -10.89
CA ASN A 4 7.03 7.10 -10.14
C ASN A 4 7.52 7.48 -8.72
N GLU A 5 7.59 8.78 -8.42
CA GLU A 5 8.02 9.33 -7.12
C GLU A 5 6.85 9.94 -6.33
N LYS A 6 5.62 9.74 -6.79
CA LYS A 6 4.43 10.15 -6.05
C LYS A 6 4.19 9.21 -4.87
N ILE A 7 3.90 9.77 -3.69
CA ILE A 7 3.52 9.04 -2.47
C ILE A 7 2.11 8.46 -2.62
N VAL A 8 1.22 9.23 -3.26
CA VAL A 8 -0.19 8.90 -3.46
C VAL A 8 -0.55 9.00 -4.94
N LEU A 9 -1.39 8.08 -5.41
CA LEU A 9 -2.04 8.11 -6.73
C LEU A 9 -3.55 7.91 -6.56
N TRP A 10 -4.35 8.74 -7.22
CA TRP A 10 -5.80 8.57 -7.26
C TRP A 10 -6.19 7.46 -8.23
N PHE A 11 -7.30 6.77 -7.97
CA PHE A 11 -7.73 5.64 -8.83
C PHE A 11 -7.94 6.04 -10.28
N GLU A 12 -8.43 7.25 -10.52
CA GLU A 12 -8.59 7.81 -11.87
C GLU A 12 -7.28 8.09 -12.60
N GLU A 13 -6.16 8.10 -11.89
CA GLU A 13 -4.82 8.25 -12.47
C GLU A 13 -4.14 6.90 -12.75
N ILE A 14 -4.73 5.78 -12.33
CA ILE A 14 -4.08 4.45 -12.30
C ILE A 14 -4.55 3.61 -13.48
N GLY A 15 -3.61 2.90 -14.13
CA GLY A 15 -3.86 1.93 -15.18
C GLY A 15 -3.14 0.60 -14.95
N LYS A 16 -3.29 -0.32 -15.90
CA LYS A 16 -2.65 -1.66 -15.85
C LYS A 16 -1.14 -1.60 -15.79
N GLU A 17 -0.54 -0.58 -16.37
CA GLU A 17 0.90 -0.33 -16.37
C GLU A 17 1.45 0.00 -14.98
N ASP A 18 0.61 0.40 -14.04
CA ASP A 18 1.01 0.85 -12.70
C ASP A 18 1.09 -0.28 -11.66
N VAL A 19 0.97 -1.54 -12.04
CA VAL A 19 1.04 -2.69 -11.10
C VAL A 19 2.27 -2.64 -10.22
N ALA A 20 3.42 -2.21 -10.75
CA ALA A 20 4.65 -2.08 -9.96
C ALA A 20 4.56 -0.98 -8.89
N LEU A 21 3.74 0.05 -9.11
CA LEU A 21 3.56 1.19 -8.21
C LEU A 21 2.45 0.98 -7.18
N VAL A 22 1.35 0.35 -7.58
CA VAL A 22 0.14 0.32 -6.75
C VAL A 22 -0.37 -1.10 -6.47
N GLY A 23 0.27 -2.12 -7.05
CA GLY A 23 -0.16 -3.51 -6.96
C GLY A 23 -1.33 -3.86 -7.90
N GLY A 24 -1.54 -5.16 -8.12
CA GLY A 24 -2.51 -5.66 -9.08
C GLY A 24 -3.95 -5.26 -8.78
N LYS A 25 -4.37 -5.32 -7.52
CA LYS A 25 -5.75 -4.94 -7.12
C LYS A 25 -6.07 -3.48 -7.45
N CYS A 26 -5.13 -2.59 -7.17
CA CYS A 26 -5.30 -1.16 -7.43
C CYS A 26 -5.27 -0.83 -8.92
N ALA A 27 -4.35 -1.46 -9.66
CA ALA A 27 -4.26 -1.31 -11.11
C ALA A 27 -5.57 -1.76 -11.79
N ASN A 28 -6.15 -2.87 -11.35
CA ASN A 28 -7.44 -3.35 -11.85
C ASN A 28 -8.60 -2.39 -11.51
N LEU A 29 -8.62 -1.79 -10.30
CA LEU A 29 -9.63 -0.78 -9.96
C LEU A 29 -9.53 0.45 -10.86
N GLY A 30 -8.32 0.93 -11.13
CA GLY A 30 -8.10 2.05 -12.06
C GLY A 30 -8.60 1.75 -13.47
N GLU A 31 -8.34 0.55 -13.99
CA GLU A 31 -8.86 0.11 -15.29
C GLU A 31 -10.40 0.05 -15.33
N LEU A 32 -11.04 -0.43 -14.26
CA LEU A 32 -12.50 -0.48 -14.17
C LEU A 32 -13.11 0.91 -14.22
N ILE A 33 -12.49 1.90 -13.57
CA ILE A 33 -12.95 3.29 -13.59
C ILE A 33 -12.75 3.90 -14.97
N THR A 34 -11.57 3.76 -15.54
CA THR A 34 -11.17 4.53 -16.74
C THR A 34 -11.61 3.92 -18.04
N LYS A 35 -11.74 2.59 -18.14
CA LYS A 35 -12.05 1.88 -19.39
C LYS A 35 -13.41 1.19 -19.39
N ALA A 36 -13.85 0.69 -18.24
CA ALA A 36 -15.11 -0.04 -18.16
C ALA A 36 -16.28 0.82 -17.64
N GLU A 37 -16.01 2.07 -17.25
CA GLU A 37 -16.98 3.01 -16.69
C GLU A 37 -17.86 2.43 -15.56
N VAL A 38 -17.27 1.44 -14.85
CA VAL A 38 -17.95 0.82 -13.70
C VAL A 38 -17.95 1.79 -12.53
N PRO A 39 -19.05 2.00 -11.83
CA PRO A 39 -19.11 2.86 -10.66
C PRO A 39 -18.27 2.25 -9.50
N VAL A 40 -17.05 2.71 -9.37
CA VAL A 40 -16.16 2.36 -8.26
C VAL A 40 -16.14 3.52 -7.27
N PRO A 41 -16.22 3.26 -5.96
CA PRO A 41 -16.07 4.30 -4.97
C PRO A 41 -14.75 5.07 -5.14
N PRO A 42 -14.74 6.41 -4.98
CA PRO A 42 -13.52 7.20 -5.09
C PRO A 42 -12.50 6.77 -4.03
N GLY A 43 -11.23 6.86 -4.37
CA GLY A 43 -10.17 6.47 -3.48
C GLY A 43 -8.79 6.73 -4.05
N PHE A 44 -7.78 6.41 -3.26
CA PHE A 44 -6.39 6.55 -3.67
C PHE A 44 -5.52 5.40 -3.16
N ALA A 45 -4.38 5.22 -3.79
CA ALA A 45 -3.36 4.28 -3.40
C ALA A 45 -2.16 5.00 -2.79
N VAL A 46 -1.64 4.49 -1.67
CA VAL A 46 -0.29 4.80 -1.20
C VAL A 46 0.67 3.89 -1.95
N THR A 47 1.61 4.47 -2.67
CA THR A 47 2.44 3.76 -3.64
C THR A 47 3.54 2.89 -3.00
N THR A 48 4.09 1.96 -3.78
CA THR A 48 5.28 1.20 -3.39
C THR A 48 6.52 2.09 -3.21
N TYR A 49 6.55 3.27 -3.87
CA TYR A 49 7.58 4.28 -3.66
C TYR A 49 7.54 4.82 -2.22
N ALA A 50 6.35 5.18 -1.73
CA ALA A 50 6.17 5.62 -0.35
C ALA A 50 6.63 4.54 0.65
N TYR A 51 6.30 3.26 0.40
CA TYR A 51 6.77 2.15 1.22
C TYR A 51 8.29 2.02 1.20
N LYS A 52 8.93 2.08 0.03
CA LYS A 52 10.39 2.02 -0.10
C LYS A 52 11.07 3.17 0.63
N ARG A 53 10.52 4.39 0.52
CA ARG A 53 11.01 5.54 1.29
C ARG A 53 10.89 5.29 2.78
N PHE A 54 9.73 4.85 3.26
CA PHE A 54 9.51 4.56 4.66
C PHE A 54 10.57 3.61 5.23
N ILE A 55 10.77 2.44 4.63
CA ILE A 55 11.73 1.45 5.16
C ILE A 55 13.18 1.90 5.06
N ASN A 56 13.54 2.75 4.07
CA ASN A 56 14.89 3.26 3.90
C ASN A 56 15.16 4.43 4.85
N GLU A 57 14.28 5.42 4.93
CA GLU A 57 14.46 6.63 5.76
C GLU A 57 14.41 6.32 7.26
N THR A 58 13.69 5.28 7.65
CA THR A 58 13.61 4.84 9.05
C THR A 58 14.67 3.81 9.43
N ASN A 59 15.52 3.40 8.49
CA ASN A 59 16.58 2.40 8.68
C ASN A 59 16.11 1.03 9.22
N ILE A 60 14.81 0.71 9.04
CA ILE A 60 14.29 -0.61 9.45
C ILE A 60 14.55 -1.70 8.43
N LYS A 61 14.93 -1.34 7.20
CA LYS A 61 15.21 -2.26 6.10
C LYS A 61 16.19 -3.35 6.50
N ASP A 62 17.36 -2.94 7.02
CA ASP A 62 18.43 -3.89 7.37
C ASP A 62 18.01 -4.82 8.50
N LYS A 63 17.25 -4.32 9.48
CA LYS A 63 16.69 -5.13 10.58
C LYS A 63 15.72 -6.19 10.04
N ILE A 64 14.84 -5.82 9.12
CA ILE A 64 13.89 -6.75 8.48
C ILE A 64 14.66 -7.83 7.71
N PHE A 65 15.62 -7.42 6.86
CA PHE A 65 16.36 -8.37 6.03
C PHE A 65 17.28 -9.28 6.86
N SER A 66 17.93 -8.76 7.91
CA SER A 66 18.72 -9.59 8.82
C SER A 66 17.85 -10.67 9.46
N ARG A 67 16.68 -10.27 9.97
CA ARG A 67 15.76 -11.23 10.59
C ARG A 67 15.27 -12.30 9.60
N LEU A 68 14.98 -11.91 8.36
CA LEU A 68 14.54 -12.84 7.33
C LEU A 68 15.62 -13.84 6.90
N ARG A 69 16.91 -13.47 6.97
CA ARG A 69 18.02 -14.38 6.65
C ARG A 69 18.28 -15.44 7.72
N GLU A 70 17.88 -15.18 8.95
CA GLU A 70 18.10 -16.09 10.10
C GLU A 70 17.03 -17.18 10.20
N ILE A 71 15.99 -17.14 9.37
CA ILE A 71 14.84 -18.04 9.47
C ILE A 71 15.04 -19.26 8.58
N ASP A 72 14.80 -20.44 9.14
CA ASP A 72 14.51 -21.62 8.32
C ASP A 72 13.03 -21.56 7.88
N ILE A 73 12.83 -21.31 6.57
CA ILE A 73 11.49 -21.23 5.95
C ILE A 73 10.67 -22.53 6.11
N LYS A 74 11.30 -23.64 6.40
CA LYS A 74 10.61 -24.91 6.67
C LYS A 74 10.12 -25.02 8.12
N ASN A 75 10.63 -24.16 9.00
CA ASN A 75 10.22 -24.12 10.40
C ASN A 75 9.09 -23.10 10.61
N LEU A 76 7.86 -23.57 10.64
CA LEU A 76 6.66 -22.75 10.78
C LEU A 76 6.71 -21.85 12.02
N LYS A 77 7.24 -22.36 13.15
CA LYS A 77 7.31 -21.60 14.39
C LYS A 77 8.26 -20.39 14.26
N GLN A 78 9.44 -20.60 13.68
CA GLN A 78 10.38 -19.49 13.40
C GLN A 78 9.78 -18.46 12.45
N LEU A 79 9.04 -18.91 11.44
CA LEU A 79 8.36 -18.05 10.48
C LEU A 79 7.30 -17.17 11.16
N GLU A 80 6.48 -17.75 12.04
CA GLU A 80 5.47 -17.03 12.81
C GLU A 80 6.08 -16.01 13.78
N GLU A 81 7.14 -16.39 14.49
CA GLU A 81 7.86 -15.50 15.40
C GLU A 81 8.45 -14.31 14.65
N ALA A 82 9.16 -14.55 13.56
CA ALA A 82 9.76 -13.48 12.76
C ALA A 82 8.69 -12.57 12.11
N SER A 83 7.60 -13.13 11.62
CA SER A 83 6.47 -12.35 11.11
C SER A 83 5.91 -11.39 12.18
N ARG A 84 5.78 -11.87 13.41
CA ARG A 84 5.30 -11.07 14.55
C ARG A 84 6.28 -9.96 14.91
N GLU A 85 7.57 -10.27 14.95
CA GLU A 85 8.63 -9.31 15.27
C GLU A 85 8.73 -8.22 14.20
N ILE A 86 8.74 -8.60 12.92
CA ILE A 86 8.80 -7.66 11.79
C ILE A 86 7.55 -6.76 11.78
N ARG A 87 6.37 -7.32 12.04
CA ARG A 87 5.14 -6.54 12.15
C ARG A 87 5.21 -5.51 13.27
N LYS A 88 5.63 -5.90 14.47
CA LYS A 88 5.82 -4.98 15.59
C LYS A 88 6.85 -3.89 15.28
N LEU A 89 7.94 -4.24 14.58
CA LEU A 89 8.94 -3.27 14.15
C LEU A 89 8.34 -2.22 13.22
N ILE A 90 7.57 -2.65 12.23
CA ILE A 90 6.91 -1.75 11.26
C ILE A 90 5.87 -0.87 11.98
N GLU A 91 5.00 -1.46 12.79
CA GLU A 91 3.94 -0.76 13.53
C GLU A 91 4.49 0.24 14.54
N GLY A 92 5.61 -0.08 15.19
CA GLY A 92 6.28 0.80 16.15
C GLY A 92 7.16 1.88 15.52
N THR A 93 7.34 1.88 14.21
CA THR A 93 8.21 2.84 13.52
C THR A 93 7.42 4.06 13.08
N LYS A 94 7.87 5.25 13.50
CA LYS A 94 7.23 6.52 13.11
C LYS A 94 7.32 6.73 11.60
N VAL A 95 6.18 7.00 10.97
CA VAL A 95 6.14 7.34 9.54
C VAL A 95 6.78 8.71 9.31
N PRO A 96 7.66 8.88 8.30
CA PRO A 96 8.23 10.17 7.93
C PRO A 96 7.13 11.22 7.69
N GLU A 97 7.39 12.45 8.13
CA GLU A 97 6.38 13.52 8.16
C GLU A 97 5.81 13.85 6.78
N GLU A 98 6.63 13.84 5.75
CA GLU A 98 6.19 14.08 4.38
C GLU A 98 5.21 13.00 3.90
N ILE A 99 5.48 11.73 4.20
CA ILE A 99 4.59 10.62 3.84
C ILE A 99 3.27 10.75 4.60
N GLN A 100 3.35 11.00 5.90
CA GLN A 100 2.19 11.15 6.76
C GLN A 100 1.30 12.34 6.31
N SER A 101 1.88 13.51 6.11
CA SER A 101 1.14 14.71 5.70
C SER A 101 0.51 14.55 4.31
N THR A 102 1.20 13.91 3.37
CA THR A 102 0.66 13.63 2.04
C THR A 102 -0.55 12.71 2.09
N ILE A 103 -0.48 11.64 2.90
CA ILE A 103 -1.61 10.71 3.07
C ILE A 103 -2.79 11.41 3.74
N LEU A 104 -2.55 12.19 4.79
CA LEU A 104 -3.61 12.96 5.48
C LEU A 104 -4.27 13.97 4.54
N SER A 105 -3.49 14.70 3.76
CA SER A 105 -4.02 15.65 2.77
C SER A 105 -4.88 14.95 1.70
N ALA A 106 -4.47 13.76 1.25
CA ALA A 106 -5.26 12.97 0.32
C ALA A 106 -6.56 12.44 0.96
N TYR A 107 -6.53 12.08 2.24
CA TYR A 107 -7.72 11.69 2.98
C TYR A 107 -8.71 12.86 3.13
N ASP A 108 -8.23 14.06 3.48
CA ASP A 108 -9.05 15.26 3.58
C ASP A 108 -9.67 15.65 2.23
N GLU A 109 -8.92 15.50 1.14
CA GLU A 109 -9.43 15.71 -0.21
C GLU A 109 -10.50 14.67 -0.57
N LEU A 110 -10.29 13.40 -0.23
CA LEU A 110 -11.28 12.34 -0.45
C LEU A 110 -12.57 12.64 0.33
N ALA A 111 -12.47 13.09 1.59
CA ALA A 111 -13.62 13.48 2.40
C ALA A 111 -14.40 14.65 1.75
N ARG A 112 -13.70 15.65 1.20
CA ARG A 112 -14.33 16.77 0.46
C ARG A 112 -15.06 16.29 -0.80
N ARG A 113 -14.47 15.38 -1.57
CA ARG A 113 -15.09 14.81 -2.78
C ARG A 113 -16.35 14.00 -2.48
N VAL A 114 -16.37 13.28 -1.35
CA VAL A 114 -17.53 12.46 -0.92
C VAL A 114 -18.61 13.32 -0.27
N GLY A 115 -18.27 14.47 0.29
CA GLY A 115 -19.21 15.46 0.82
C GLY A 115 -19.92 15.07 2.12
N ARG A 116 -19.38 14.12 2.90
CA ARG A 116 -19.95 13.62 4.17
C ARG A 116 -18.89 12.97 5.04
N GLU A 117 -19.25 12.60 6.27
CA GLU A 117 -18.39 11.80 7.13
C GLU A 117 -17.91 10.54 6.41
N LEU A 118 -16.59 10.42 6.29
CA LEU A 118 -15.94 9.44 5.44
C LEU A 118 -15.52 8.21 6.25
N LEU A 119 -16.21 7.10 6.02
CA LEU A 119 -15.71 5.79 6.41
C LEU A 119 -14.94 5.19 5.23
N VAL A 120 -13.71 4.73 5.47
CA VAL A 120 -12.84 4.17 4.43
C VAL A 120 -12.55 2.69 4.67
N ALA A 121 -12.49 1.93 3.59
CA ALA A 121 -11.94 0.59 3.60
C ALA A 121 -10.43 0.67 3.29
N VAL A 122 -9.60 0.21 4.21
CA VAL A 122 -8.16 0.12 4.01
C VAL A 122 -7.82 -1.30 3.56
N ARG A 123 -7.15 -1.43 2.39
CA ARG A 123 -6.80 -2.73 1.82
C ARG A 123 -5.33 -2.77 1.42
N SER A 124 -4.70 -3.94 1.52
CA SER A 124 -3.38 -4.17 0.94
C SER A 124 -3.50 -4.53 -0.53
N SER A 125 -2.57 -4.01 -1.35
CA SER A 125 -2.40 -4.39 -2.75
C SER A 125 -0.93 -4.71 -2.99
N ALA A 126 -0.63 -5.92 -3.41
CA ALA A 126 0.73 -6.36 -3.65
C ALA A 126 1.04 -6.38 -5.15
N SER A 127 2.27 -6.03 -5.51
CA SER A 127 2.75 -6.05 -6.89
C SER A 127 2.95 -7.47 -7.44
N ALA A 128 2.90 -8.48 -6.59
CA ALA A 128 3.22 -9.86 -6.89
C ALA A 128 2.22 -10.89 -6.35
N GLU A 129 0.99 -10.47 -6.00
CA GLU A 129 -0.04 -11.40 -5.50
C GLU A 129 -0.40 -12.51 -6.51
N ASP A 130 -0.20 -12.26 -7.82
CA ASP A 130 -0.56 -13.19 -8.90
C ASP A 130 0.66 -13.87 -9.55
N ARG A 131 1.87 -13.72 -8.98
CA ARG A 131 3.08 -14.35 -9.49
C ARG A 131 3.52 -15.49 -8.58
N GLY A 132 3.51 -16.71 -9.10
CA GLY A 132 3.96 -17.90 -8.39
C GLY A 132 5.46 -17.96 -8.04
N ASP A 133 6.24 -16.98 -8.47
CA ASP A 133 7.69 -16.86 -8.29
C ASP A 133 8.12 -15.64 -7.45
N ALA A 134 7.18 -14.93 -6.84
CA ALA A 134 7.45 -13.66 -6.20
C ALA A 134 8.06 -13.80 -4.80
N SER A 135 9.34 -13.52 -4.72
CA SER A 135 10.04 -13.21 -3.47
C SER A 135 9.76 -11.77 -3.05
N LEU A 136 9.06 -11.59 -1.91
CA LEU A 136 8.77 -10.32 -1.25
C LEU A 136 7.97 -9.28 -2.08
N PRO A 137 6.64 -9.31 -2.02
CA PRO A 137 5.82 -8.29 -2.66
C PRO A 137 5.96 -6.94 -1.97
N CYS A 138 6.30 -5.89 -2.72
CA CYS A 138 6.05 -4.52 -2.30
C CYS A 138 4.53 -4.34 -2.13
N ARG A 139 4.10 -3.91 -0.96
CA ARG A 139 2.68 -3.66 -0.68
C ARG A 139 2.36 -2.19 -0.88
N ALA A 140 1.30 -1.92 -1.64
CA ALA A 140 0.63 -0.64 -1.66
C ALA A 140 -0.58 -0.69 -0.72
N LEU A 141 -0.89 0.43 -0.09
CA LEU A 141 -2.07 0.57 0.74
C LEU A 141 -3.17 1.25 -0.08
N VAL A 142 -4.37 0.66 -0.08
CA VAL A 142 -5.52 1.19 -0.81
C VAL A 142 -6.54 1.74 0.18
N LEU A 143 -6.91 3.00 0.00
CA LEU A 143 -7.96 3.64 0.77
C LEU A 143 -9.16 3.89 -0.15
N LEU A 144 -10.26 3.22 0.15
CA LEU A 144 -11.54 3.34 -0.55
C LEU A 144 -12.52 4.15 0.30
N GLY A 145 -13.04 5.23 -0.26
CA GLY A 145 -14.16 5.95 0.34
C GLY A 145 -15.47 5.20 0.10
N SER A 146 -15.88 4.34 1.03
CA SER A 146 -17.20 3.72 1.00
C SER A 146 -17.72 3.50 2.40
N ARG A 147 -19.06 3.62 2.57
CA ARG A 147 -19.71 3.02 3.75
C ARG A 147 -19.52 1.52 3.66
N ILE A 148 -18.71 0.95 4.53
CA ILE A 148 -18.77 -0.48 4.77
C ILE A 148 -19.98 -0.69 5.69
N LEU A 149 -21.07 -1.17 5.10
CA LEU A 149 -22.08 -1.91 5.85
C LEU A 149 -21.50 -3.32 6.03
N PHE A 150 -21.17 -3.67 7.27
CA PHE A 150 -20.95 -5.06 7.65
C PHE A 150 -22.29 -5.77 7.69
#